data_8d1a9643f2c2cd87513fc4d2d69ba07d
#
_entry.id   8d1a9643f2c2cd87513fc4d2d69ba07d
#
_cell.length_a   1.000
_cell.length_b   1.000
_cell.length_c   1.000
_cell.angle_alpha   90.00
_cell.angle_beta   90.00
_cell.angle_gamma   90.00
#
_symmetry.space_group_name_H-M   'P 1'
#
loop_
_entity.id
_entity.type
_entity.pdbx_description
1 polymer ?
#
loop_
_entity_poly.entity_id
_entity_poly.type
_entity_poly.pdbx_seq_one_letter_code
_entity_poly.pdbx_strand_id
1 'polypeptide(L)'
;MSLPLIVKERSSSIPAIVDFDNVRALAKEHKPKMIICGGSAYPRFVEFEIFHEIAAEIGAFLMADIAHPSGLIAAGVHPSPVPYCDVITSTTHKTLRGPRGGIIMMGK
;
A
#
# COMPACT_ATOMS: atom_id res chain seq x y z
N MET A 1 21.34 7.73 -2.36
CA MET A 1 19.96 7.43 -2.73
C MET A 1 19.25 6.79 -1.54
N SER A 2 18.14 7.32 -1.12
CA SER A 2 17.41 6.74 0.00
C SER A 2 16.62 5.52 -0.44
N LEU A 3 16.57 4.50 0.43
CA LEU A 3 15.79 3.30 0.18
C LEU A 3 14.29 3.59 0.43
N PRO A 4 13.39 2.92 -0.27
CA PRO A 4 11.96 3.05 0.00
C PRO A 4 11.62 2.49 1.39
N LEU A 5 10.63 3.08 2.04
CA LEU A 5 10.04 2.52 3.25
C LEU A 5 8.96 1.53 2.84
N ILE A 6 9.17 0.26 3.16
CA ILE A 6 8.22 -0.80 2.88
C ILE A 6 7.42 -1.06 4.14
N VAL A 7 6.11 -0.84 4.06
CA VAL A 7 5.21 -1.06 5.18
C VAL A 7 4.51 -2.39 4.99
N LYS A 8 4.77 -3.29 5.93
CA LYS A 8 4.16 -4.62 5.94
C LYS A 8 3.30 -4.76 7.19
N GLU A 9 2.34 -5.65 7.13
CA GLU A 9 1.56 -6.02 8.30
C GLU A 9 2.46 -6.62 9.39
N ARG A 10 2.10 -6.37 10.63
CA ARG A 10 2.84 -6.98 11.75
C ARG A 10 2.40 -8.44 11.89
N SER A 11 3.38 -9.32 11.96
CA SER A 11 3.12 -10.76 12.09
C SER A 11 3.05 -11.24 13.53
N SER A 12 3.34 -10.40 14.50
CA SER A 12 3.66 -10.86 15.86
C SER A 12 2.57 -10.68 16.89
N SER A 13 1.49 -9.97 16.59
CA SER A 13 0.48 -9.72 17.60
C SER A 13 -0.92 -9.79 17.01
N ILE A 14 -1.86 -10.05 17.88
CA ILE A 14 -3.28 -10.11 17.55
C ILE A 14 -3.91 -8.80 18.01
N PRO A 15 -4.66 -8.11 17.14
CA PRO A 15 -4.80 -8.32 15.71
C PRO A 15 -3.63 -7.74 14.92
N ALA A 16 -3.36 -8.28 13.74
CA ALA A 16 -2.35 -7.73 12.84
C ALA A 16 -2.85 -6.42 12.22
N ILE A 17 -2.50 -5.32 12.82
CA ILE A 17 -2.89 -3.97 12.38
C ILE A 17 -1.64 -3.17 12.09
N VAL A 18 -1.67 -2.38 11.01
CA VAL A 18 -0.58 -1.44 10.72
C VAL A 18 -0.53 -0.37 11.81
N ASP A 19 0.65 -0.21 12.39
CA ASP A 19 0.91 0.82 13.40
C ASP A 19 1.31 2.12 12.71
N PHE A 20 0.32 2.98 12.43
CA PHE A 20 0.57 4.22 11.70
C PHE A 20 1.43 5.22 12.47
N ASP A 21 1.40 5.21 13.79
CA ASP A 21 2.28 6.07 14.57
C ASP A 21 3.75 5.70 14.36
N ASN A 22 4.03 4.40 14.33
CA ASN A 22 5.37 3.90 14.04
C ASN A 22 5.78 4.17 12.59
N VAL A 23 4.87 4.00 11.64
CA VAL A 23 5.11 4.31 10.23
C VAL A 23 5.48 5.79 10.08
N ARG A 24 4.72 6.67 10.70
CA ARG A 24 4.97 8.12 10.64
C ARG A 24 6.32 8.47 11.26
N ALA A 25 6.65 7.87 12.41
CA ALA A 25 7.93 8.10 13.08
C ALA A 25 9.11 7.66 12.20
N LEU A 26 9.03 6.48 11.61
CA LEU A 26 10.07 5.96 10.72
C LEU A 26 10.20 6.80 9.45
N ALA A 27 9.09 7.24 8.90
CA ALA A 27 9.09 8.10 7.72
C ALA A 27 9.79 9.43 8.00
N LYS A 28 9.54 10.04 9.14
CA LYS A 28 10.18 11.29 9.54
C LYS A 28 11.67 11.10 9.83
N GLU A 29 12.04 9.96 10.42
CA GLU A 29 13.43 9.65 10.75
C GLU A 29 14.27 9.41 9.51
N HIS A 30 13.78 8.57 8.59
CA HIS A 30 14.55 8.14 7.42
C HIS A 30 14.30 8.98 6.17
N LYS A 31 13.20 9.70 6.10
CA LYS A 31 12.79 10.52 4.96
C LYS A 31 12.97 9.82 3.62
N PRO A 32 12.34 8.65 3.43
CA PRO A 32 12.45 7.93 2.18
C PRO A 32 11.84 8.74 1.04
N LYS A 33 12.28 8.47 -0.18
CA LYS A 33 11.69 9.09 -1.37
C LYS A 33 10.39 8.42 -1.79
N MET A 34 10.17 7.19 -1.35
CA MET A 34 8.97 6.41 -1.68
C MET A 34 8.55 5.56 -0.48
N ILE A 35 7.26 5.51 -0.24
CA ILE A 35 6.65 4.58 0.72
C ILE A 35 5.88 3.54 -0.09
N ILE A 36 6.12 2.27 0.21
CA ILE A 36 5.41 1.16 -0.43
C ILE A 36 4.48 0.53 0.61
N CYS A 37 3.20 0.50 0.30
CA CYS A 37 2.19 -0.11 1.17
C CYS A 37 1.50 -1.28 0.46
N GLY A 38 0.98 -2.20 1.24
CA GLY A 38 0.30 -3.38 0.76
C GLY A 38 0.43 -4.51 1.74
N GLY A 39 -0.27 -5.61 1.51
CA GLY A 39 -0.20 -6.79 2.35
C GLY A 39 -0.78 -7.99 1.63
N SER A 40 -0.28 -9.17 1.98
CA SER A 40 -0.71 -10.41 1.33
C SER A 40 -1.85 -11.12 2.06
N ALA A 41 -1.96 -10.96 3.36
CA ALA A 41 -2.99 -11.61 4.17
C ALA A 41 -3.54 -10.65 5.23
N TYR A 42 -3.65 -9.39 4.88
CA TYR A 42 -4.12 -8.37 5.81
C TYR A 42 -5.64 -8.48 5.96
N PRO A 43 -6.15 -8.78 7.16
CA PRO A 43 -7.59 -9.05 7.36
C PRO A 43 -8.44 -7.77 7.43
N ARG A 44 -7.84 -6.61 7.29
CA ARG A 44 -8.52 -5.32 7.36
C ARG A 44 -8.33 -4.56 6.06
N PHE A 45 -9.13 -3.50 5.87
CA PHE A 45 -8.92 -2.61 4.74
C PHE A 45 -7.58 -1.87 4.88
N VAL A 46 -6.88 -1.73 3.76
CA VAL A 46 -5.69 -0.89 3.72
C VAL A 46 -6.13 0.57 3.66
N GLU A 47 -5.67 1.36 4.61
CA GLU A 47 -6.09 2.76 4.74
C GLU A 47 -5.14 3.66 3.93
N PHE A 48 -5.34 3.67 2.62
CA PHE A 48 -4.49 4.41 1.68
C PHE A 48 -4.44 5.91 1.99
N GLU A 49 -5.52 6.47 2.48
CA GLU A 49 -5.60 7.88 2.83
C GLU A 49 -4.56 8.27 3.90
N ILE A 50 -4.39 7.43 4.92
CA ILE A 50 -3.42 7.68 5.99
C ILE A 50 -2.00 7.57 5.45
N PHE A 51 -1.72 6.57 4.61
CA PHE A 51 -0.42 6.45 3.95
C PHE A 51 -0.13 7.67 3.08
N HIS A 52 -1.14 8.17 2.38
CA HIS A 52 -1.01 9.38 1.57
C HIS A 52 -0.63 10.59 2.42
N GLU A 53 -1.28 10.78 3.57
CA GLU A 53 -0.96 11.86 4.49
C GLU A 53 0.49 11.78 4.97
N ILE A 54 0.93 10.59 5.36
CA ILE A 54 2.31 10.38 5.82
C ILE A 54 3.31 10.68 4.70
N ALA A 55 3.06 10.20 3.49
CA ALA A 55 3.93 10.46 2.35
C ALA A 55 3.99 11.95 2.03
N ALA A 56 2.86 12.64 2.08
CA ALA A 56 2.80 14.08 1.83
C ALA A 56 3.60 14.88 2.85
N GLU A 57 3.59 14.48 4.12
CA GLU A 57 4.34 15.15 5.19
C GLU A 57 5.85 15.21 4.91
N ILE A 58 6.39 14.20 4.24
CA ILE A 58 7.82 14.11 3.95
C ILE A 58 8.15 14.30 2.48
N GLY A 59 7.17 14.60 1.65
CA GLY A 59 7.36 14.80 0.21
C GLY A 59 7.72 13.52 -0.54
N ALA A 60 7.27 12.37 -0.08
CA ALA A 60 7.55 11.07 -0.68
C ALA A 60 6.47 10.67 -1.68
N PHE A 61 6.86 9.83 -2.64
CA PHE A 61 5.89 9.13 -3.49
C PHE A 61 5.26 7.99 -2.70
N LEU A 62 4.02 7.67 -3.03
CA LEU A 62 3.32 6.53 -2.44
C LEU A 62 3.03 5.50 -3.52
N MET A 63 3.48 4.27 -3.29
CA MET A 63 3.20 3.12 -4.16
C MET A 63 2.37 2.12 -3.37
N ALA A 64 1.32 1.62 -3.98
CA ALA A 64 0.50 0.56 -3.40
C ALA A 64 0.65 -0.71 -4.23
N ASP A 65 0.99 -1.81 -3.57
CA ASP A 65 0.94 -3.13 -4.18
C ASP A 65 -0.36 -3.80 -3.76
N ILE A 66 -1.30 -3.90 -4.71
CA ILE A 66 -2.64 -4.42 -4.46
C ILE A 66 -2.85 -5.80 -5.08
N ALA A 67 -1.79 -6.55 -5.31
CA ALA A 67 -1.89 -7.85 -5.97
C ALA A 67 -2.93 -8.77 -5.32
N HIS A 68 -3.03 -8.79 -4.00
CA HIS A 68 -3.98 -9.63 -3.28
C HIS A 68 -5.41 -9.06 -3.26
N PRO A 69 -5.65 -7.79 -2.91
CA PRO A 69 -7.02 -7.26 -2.84
C PRO A 69 -7.55 -6.69 -4.15
N SER A 70 -6.82 -6.78 -5.27
CA SER A 70 -7.20 -6.07 -6.50
C SER A 70 -8.58 -6.41 -7.01
N GLY A 71 -9.00 -7.68 -6.91
CA GLY A 71 -10.35 -8.09 -7.32
C GLY A 71 -11.42 -7.47 -6.44
N LEU A 72 -11.17 -7.36 -5.13
CA LEU A 72 -12.09 -6.73 -4.19
C LEU A 72 -12.19 -5.23 -4.42
N ILE A 73 -11.09 -4.60 -4.80
CA ILE A 73 -11.05 -3.17 -5.14
C ILE A 73 -11.85 -2.93 -6.42
N ALA A 74 -11.64 -3.75 -7.43
CA ALA A 74 -12.38 -3.66 -8.70
C ALA A 74 -13.89 -3.86 -8.49
N ALA A 75 -14.26 -4.73 -7.56
CA ALA A 75 -15.67 -4.98 -7.23
C ALA A 75 -16.29 -3.90 -6.32
N GLY A 76 -15.51 -2.96 -5.83
CA GLY A 76 -16.01 -1.88 -4.97
C GLY A 76 -16.20 -2.24 -3.51
N VAL A 77 -15.71 -3.41 -3.07
CA VAL A 77 -15.85 -3.85 -1.66
C VAL A 77 -14.62 -3.58 -0.81
N HIS A 78 -13.59 -3.02 -1.41
CA HIS A 78 -12.37 -2.59 -0.71
C HIS A 78 -12.01 -1.17 -1.19
N PRO A 79 -11.53 -0.29 -0.31
CA PRO A 79 -11.14 1.06 -0.72
C PRO A 79 -10.11 1.06 -1.84
N SER A 80 -10.24 1.99 -2.77
CA SER A 80 -9.33 2.12 -3.91
C SER A 80 -8.12 2.98 -3.56
N PRO A 81 -6.90 2.58 -3.97
CA PRO A 81 -5.73 3.42 -3.82
C PRO A 81 -5.63 4.53 -4.86
N VAL A 82 -6.44 4.48 -5.91
CA VAL A 82 -6.30 5.38 -7.07
C VAL A 82 -6.28 6.86 -6.70
N PRO A 83 -7.17 7.37 -5.81
CA PRO A 83 -7.13 8.79 -5.45
C PRO A 83 -5.91 9.20 -4.65
N TYR A 84 -5.18 8.26 -4.06
CA TYR A 84 -4.16 8.55 -3.05
C TYR A 84 -2.73 8.20 -3.47
N CYS A 85 -2.57 7.22 -4.34
CA CYS A 85 -1.26 6.69 -4.67
C CYS A 85 -0.74 7.21 -6.00
N ASP A 86 0.58 7.39 -6.08
CA ASP A 86 1.25 7.81 -7.31
C ASP A 86 1.41 6.64 -8.28
N VAL A 87 1.74 5.46 -7.73
CA VAL A 87 1.94 4.23 -8.51
C VAL A 87 1.20 3.09 -7.82
N ILE A 88 0.58 2.26 -8.62
CA ILE A 88 -0.16 1.10 -8.15
C ILE A 88 0.30 -0.12 -8.93
N THR A 89 0.68 -1.19 -8.22
CA THR A 89 1.08 -2.45 -8.86
C THR A 89 0.12 -3.56 -8.47
N SER A 90 -0.10 -4.48 -9.39
CA SER A 90 -0.95 -5.64 -9.16
C SER A 90 -0.49 -6.82 -10.00
N THR A 91 -0.95 -8.00 -9.64
CA THR A 91 -0.92 -9.17 -10.51
C THR A 91 -2.33 -9.43 -11.04
N THR A 92 -2.42 -10.21 -12.11
CA THR A 92 -3.68 -10.50 -12.77
C THR A 92 -4.25 -11.88 -12.43
N HIS A 93 -3.48 -12.71 -11.70
CA HIS A 93 -3.79 -14.14 -11.50
C HIS A 93 -4.22 -14.50 -10.07
N LYS A 94 -4.54 -13.50 -9.23
CA LYS A 94 -5.06 -13.73 -7.87
C LYS A 94 -6.55 -13.40 -7.83
N THR A 95 -6.96 -12.43 -7.05
CA THR A 95 -8.39 -12.10 -6.93
C THR A 95 -9.00 -11.58 -8.23
N LEU A 96 -8.21 -11.05 -9.17
CA LEU A 96 -8.70 -10.68 -10.50
C LEU A 96 -9.01 -11.90 -11.37
N ARG A 97 -8.46 -13.06 -11.04
CA ARG A 97 -8.76 -14.34 -11.70
C ARG A 97 -8.40 -14.37 -13.19
N GLY A 98 -7.40 -13.62 -13.59
CA GLY A 98 -6.92 -13.58 -14.95
C GLY A 98 -5.72 -14.51 -15.18
N PRO A 99 -5.16 -14.51 -16.39
CA PRO A 99 -3.92 -15.22 -16.66
C PRO A 99 -2.77 -14.55 -15.90
N ARG A 100 -1.68 -15.31 -15.69
CA ARG A 100 -0.54 -14.83 -14.94
C ARG A 100 0.09 -13.61 -15.62
N GLY A 101 0.28 -12.56 -14.88
CA GLY A 101 0.87 -11.33 -15.38
C GLY A 101 0.91 -10.24 -14.30
N GLY A 102 1.44 -9.09 -14.65
CA GLY A 102 1.53 -7.93 -13.77
C GLY A 102 1.02 -6.68 -14.43
N ILE A 103 0.55 -5.75 -13.62
CA ILE A 103 0.03 -4.46 -14.06
C ILE A 103 0.69 -3.37 -13.23
N ILE A 104 1.11 -2.30 -13.89
CA ILE A 104 1.58 -1.08 -13.24
C ILE A 104 0.65 0.04 -13.69
N MET A 105 0.06 0.73 -12.74
CA MET A 105 -0.88 1.82 -13.00
C MET A 105 -0.37 3.09 -12.34
N MET A 106 -0.69 4.22 -12.93
CA MET A 106 -0.46 5.51 -12.31
C MET A 106 -1.76 6.00 -11.69
N GLY A 107 -1.67 6.49 -10.46
CA GLY A 107 -2.82 7.01 -9.75
C GLY A 107 -3.10 8.46 -10.09
N LYS A 108 -3.12 9.27 -9.08
CA LYS A 108 -3.42 10.71 -9.21
C LYS A 108 -2.50 11.49 -10.14
#